data_4246a22fcea48924e0b5ea02cc950333
#
_entry.id   4246a22fcea48924e0b5ea02cc950333
#
_cell.length_a   1.000
_cell.length_b   1.000
_cell.length_c   1.000
_cell.angle_alpha   90.00
_cell.angle_beta   90.00
_cell.angle_gamma   90.00
#
_symmetry.space_group_name_H-M   'P 1'
#
loop_
_entity.id
_entity.type
_entity.pdbx_description
1 polymer ?
#
loop_
_entity_poly.entity_id
_entity_poly.type
_entity_poly.pdbx_seq_one_letter_code
_entity_poly.pdbx_strand_id
1 'polypeptide(L)'
;EINLRQIYSGMRGMLSMVTETSKLDPDEGIRFRGYSLPEIQDLLPRAKGSNQPLPEGMFYLMLLGELPTDHDVKLLSQELESRSSVPKYVFDSINKLPKDMHPMTQFSIAILSLRHKSHFSSAYSNGINKSEYWDSTYEDALDLISKLPRIAAYIYRRNYHNDNHIDPLV
;
A
#
# COMPACT_ATOMS: atom_id res chain seq x y z
N GLU A 1 -36.17 -2.25 -3.54
CA GLU A 1 -36.84 -3.03 -4.62
C GLU A 1 -35.77 -3.47 -5.63
N ILE A 2 -35.83 -4.72 -6.05
CA ILE A 2 -34.94 -5.28 -7.08
C ILE A 2 -35.75 -5.31 -8.38
N ASN A 3 -35.19 -4.72 -9.44
CA ASN A 3 -35.85 -4.72 -10.76
C ASN A 3 -35.32 -5.85 -11.66
N LEU A 4 -36.06 -6.17 -12.74
CA LEU A 4 -35.72 -7.25 -13.67
C LEU A 4 -34.35 -7.06 -14.30
N ARG A 5 -33.90 -5.83 -14.54
CA ARG A 5 -32.59 -5.54 -15.12
C ARG A 5 -31.47 -5.93 -14.16
N GLN A 6 -31.67 -5.74 -12.86
CA GLN A 6 -30.70 -6.15 -11.82
C GLN A 6 -30.60 -7.67 -11.69
N ILE A 7 -31.71 -8.39 -11.89
CA ILE A 7 -31.72 -9.86 -11.88
C ILE A 7 -30.87 -10.40 -13.04
N TYR A 8 -31.03 -9.85 -14.25
CA TYR A 8 -30.32 -10.33 -15.45
C TYR A 8 -28.87 -9.78 -15.56
N SER A 9 -28.60 -8.59 -15.06
CA SER A 9 -27.30 -7.92 -15.20
C SER A 9 -26.38 -8.10 -13.99
N GLY A 10 -26.84 -8.80 -12.96
CA GLY A 10 -26.11 -8.95 -11.69
C GLY A 10 -25.85 -7.58 -11.02
N MET A 11 -24.66 -7.39 -10.51
CA MET A 11 -24.27 -6.15 -9.79
C MET A 11 -24.17 -4.90 -10.70
N ARG A 12 -24.24 -5.04 -12.01
CA ARG A 12 -24.24 -3.91 -12.95
C ARG A 12 -25.49 -3.06 -12.75
N GLY A 13 -25.29 -1.77 -12.55
CA GLY A 13 -26.38 -0.81 -12.32
C GLY A 13 -26.97 -0.83 -10.89
N MET A 14 -26.36 -1.55 -9.96
CA MET A 14 -26.59 -1.39 -8.53
C MET A 14 -25.65 -0.34 -7.95
N LEU A 15 -26.22 0.68 -7.30
CA LEU A 15 -25.42 1.59 -6.48
C LEU A 15 -25.05 0.87 -5.18
N SER A 16 -23.91 0.22 -5.15
CA SER A 16 -23.43 -0.52 -3.99
C SER A 16 -22.51 0.32 -3.10
N MET A 17 -21.80 1.28 -3.68
CA MET A 17 -20.89 2.16 -2.96
C MET A 17 -20.77 3.48 -3.69
N VAL A 18 -20.70 4.58 -2.94
CA VAL A 18 -20.32 5.90 -3.43
C VAL A 18 -18.86 6.12 -3.01
N THR A 19 -17.99 6.45 -3.95
CA THR A 19 -16.59 6.76 -3.68
C THR A 19 -16.17 8.03 -4.41
N GLU A 20 -15.40 8.86 -3.73
CA GLU A 20 -14.84 10.11 -4.28
C GLU A 20 -13.34 10.01 -4.56
N THR A 21 -12.71 8.87 -4.20
CA THR A 21 -11.26 8.72 -4.31
C THR A 21 -10.79 8.49 -5.73
N SER A 22 -11.54 7.74 -6.54
CA SER A 22 -11.18 7.48 -7.93
C SER A 22 -12.41 7.27 -8.80
N LYS A 23 -12.27 7.60 -10.08
CA LYS A 23 -13.26 7.35 -11.13
C LYS A 23 -12.54 6.78 -12.34
N LEU A 24 -12.98 5.62 -12.82
CA LEU A 24 -12.52 5.07 -14.10
C LEU A 24 -13.55 5.39 -15.18
N ASP A 25 -13.17 6.27 -16.10
CA ASP A 25 -13.92 6.55 -17.31
C ASP A 25 -13.42 5.63 -18.43
N PRO A 26 -14.31 5.00 -19.22
CA PRO A 26 -13.91 4.06 -20.26
C PRO A 26 -13.16 4.72 -21.42
N ASP A 27 -13.37 6.01 -21.67
CA ASP A 27 -12.78 6.74 -22.79
C ASP A 27 -11.58 7.60 -22.33
N GLU A 28 -11.70 8.27 -21.18
CA GLU A 28 -10.65 9.16 -20.65
C GLU A 28 -9.62 8.45 -19.76
N GLY A 29 -9.97 7.28 -19.22
CA GLY A 29 -9.14 6.57 -18.26
C GLY A 29 -9.41 6.94 -16.81
N ILE A 30 -8.46 6.60 -15.92
CA ILE A 30 -8.64 6.78 -14.49
C ILE A 30 -8.35 8.23 -14.05
N ARG A 31 -9.18 8.69 -13.08
CA ARG A 31 -8.94 9.92 -12.33
C ARG A 31 -8.86 9.62 -10.84
N PHE A 32 -7.92 10.23 -10.15
CA PHE A 32 -7.74 10.13 -8.71
C PHE A 32 -8.04 11.49 -8.07
N ARG A 33 -9.01 11.56 -7.18
CA ARG A 33 -9.49 12.81 -6.59
C ARG A 33 -9.80 13.90 -7.64
N GLY A 34 -10.25 13.46 -8.82
CA GLY A 34 -10.55 14.35 -9.95
C GLY A 34 -9.40 14.62 -10.92
N TYR A 35 -8.17 14.31 -10.54
CA TYR A 35 -6.97 14.51 -11.38
C TYR A 35 -6.70 13.32 -12.30
N SER A 36 -6.34 13.56 -13.54
CA SER A 36 -5.81 12.56 -14.48
C SER A 36 -4.36 12.20 -14.14
N LEU A 37 -3.86 11.10 -14.70
CA LEU A 37 -2.46 10.69 -14.48
C LEU A 37 -1.43 11.75 -14.95
N PRO A 38 -1.59 12.38 -16.14
CA PRO A 38 -0.68 13.46 -16.54
C PRO A 38 -0.69 14.65 -15.58
N GLU A 39 -1.88 15.09 -15.13
CA GLU A 39 -1.99 16.17 -14.14
C GLU A 39 -1.29 15.82 -12.83
N ILE A 40 -1.46 14.60 -12.33
CA ILE A 40 -0.78 14.12 -11.12
C ILE A 40 0.73 14.11 -11.30
N GLN A 41 1.22 13.65 -12.46
CA GLN A 41 2.66 13.66 -12.76
C GLN A 41 3.26 15.07 -12.75
N ASP A 42 2.50 16.07 -13.12
CA ASP A 42 2.97 17.46 -13.17
C ASP A 42 2.82 18.18 -11.82
N LEU A 43 1.78 17.89 -11.07
CA LEU A 43 1.41 18.63 -9.86
C LEU A 43 2.06 18.09 -8.57
N LEU A 44 2.38 16.79 -8.52
CA LEU A 44 2.93 16.20 -7.30
C LEU A 44 4.42 16.49 -7.12
N PRO A 45 4.89 16.63 -5.87
CA PRO A 45 6.30 16.77 -5.54
C PRO A 45 7.16 15.63 -6.11
N ARG A 46 8.36 15.99 -6.59
CA ARG A 46 9.30 15.08 -7.24
C ARG A 46 10.60 14.95 -6.46
N ALA A 47 11.26 13.81 -6.55
CA ALA A 47 12.61 13.67 -6.04
C ALA A 47 13.60 14.52 -6.85
N LYS A 48 14.66 15.02 -6.22
CA LYS A 48 15.69 15.80 -6.90
C LYS A 48 16.29 15.00 -8.06
N GLY A 49 16.24 15.59 -9.25
CA GLY A 49 16.77 14.96 -10.48
C GLY A 49 15.88 13.88 -11.09
N SER A 50 14.67 13.68 -10.60
CA SER A 50 13.67 12.77 -11.17
C SER A 50 12.55 13.53 -11.87
N ASN A 51 12.07 12.96 -12.99
CA ASN A 51 10.85 13.43 -13.65
C ASN A 51 9.57 12.73 -13.12
N GLN A 52 9.74 11.79 -12.20
CA GLN A 52 8.63 11.05 -11.60
C GLN A 52 8.26 11.63 -10.23
N PRO A 53 6.97 11.75 -9.92
CA PRO A 53 6.51 12.15 -8.60
C PRO A 53 6.86 11.12 -7.54
N LEU A 54 6.99 11.56 -6.31
CA LEU A 54 7.15 10.68 -5.16
C LEU A 54 5.83 9.94 -4.87
N PRO A 55 5.86 8.62 -4.65
CA PRO A 55 4.65 7.84 -4.36
C PRO A 55 3.94 8.29 -3.09
N GLU A 56 4.64 8.86 -2.12
CA GLU A 56 4.09 9.45 -0.91
C GLU A 56 3.13 10.60 -1.22
N GLY A 57 3.41 11.39 -2.27
CA GLY A 57 2.52 12.46 -2.73
C GLY A 57 1.18 11.91 -3.21
N MET A 58 1.21 10.80 -3.94
CA MET A 58 -0.02 10.13 -4.38
C MET A 58 -0.81 9.54 -3.21
N PHE A 59 -0.11 8.91 -2.25
CA PHE A 59 -0.73 8.38 -1.04
C PHE A 59 -1.44 9.48 -0.24
N TYR A 60 -0.77 10.62 -0.05
CA TYR A 60 -1.34 11.79 0.62
C TYR A 60 -2.61 12.30 -0.09
N LEU A 61 -2.53 12.49 -1.41
CA LEU A 61 -3.67 12.93 -2.22
C LEU A 61 -4.87 11.98 -2.07
N MET A 62 -4.64 10.68 -2.12
CA MET A 62 -5.73 9.69 -2.01
C MET A 62 -6.40 9.70 -0.65
N LEU A 63 -5.65 9.88 0.42
CA LEU A 63 -6.17 9.91 1.79
C LEU A 63 -6.91 11.20 2.09
N LEU A 64 -6.28 12.34 1.85
CA LEU A 64 -6.78 13.65 2.30
C LEU A 64 -7.61 14.38 1.22
N GLY A 65 -7.43 14.02 -0.05
CA GLY A 65 -8.14 14.66 -1.17
C GLY A 65 -7.54 15.99 -1.61
N GLU A 66 -6.41 16.41 -1.04
CA GLU A 66 -5.71 17.65 -1.31
C GLU A 66 -4.31 17.37 -1.88
N LEU A 67 -3.83 18.27 -2.75
CA LEU A 67 -2.47 18.17 -3.27
C LEU A 67 -1.46 18.47 -2.14
N PRO A 68 -0.48 17.59 -1.89
CA PRO A 68 0.53 17.83 -0.87
C PRO A 68 1.52 18.90 -1.29
N THR A 69 2.08 19.59 -0.31
CA THR A 69 3.30 20.39 -0.47
C THR A 69 4.54 19.51 -0.37
N ASP A 70 5.72 20.02 -0.77
CA ASP A 70 7.01 19.35 -0.54
C ASP A 70 7.24 19.02 0.95
N HIS A 71 6.74 19.88 1.84
CA HIS A 71 6.83 19.68 3.28
C HIS A 71 5.98 18.49 3.75
N ASP A 72 4.75 18.37 3.27
CA ASP A 72 3.85 17.28 3.62
C ASP A 72 4.40 15.92 3.16
N VAL A 73 4.92 15.86 1.92
CA VAL A 73 5.56 14.66 1.40
C VAL A 73 6.77 14.28 2.23
N LYS A 74 7.59 15.26 2.63
CA LYS A 74 8.76 15.02 3.48
C LYS A 74 8.36 14.47 4.86
N LEU A 75 7.33 15.02 5.50
CA LEU A 75 6.83 14.52 6.78
C LEU A 75 6.33 13.09 6.66
N LEU A 76 5.55 12.79 5.62
CA LEU A 76 5.05 11.44 5.37
C LEU A 76 6.19 10.46 5.11
N SER A 77 7.21 10.85 4.32
CA SER A 77 8.40 10.03 4.08
C SER A 77 9.15 9.71 5.37
N GLN A 78 9.29 10.68 6.27
CA GLN A 78 9.92 10.47 7.59
C GLN A 78 9.11 9.53 8.47
N GLU A 79 7.78 9.65 8.45
CA GLU A 79 6.88 8.74 9.17
C GLU A 79 7.02 7.29 8.66
N LEU A 80 6.99 7.08 7.33
CA LEU A 80 7.17 5.76 6.72
C LEU A 80 8.57 5.19 7.02
N GLU A 81 9.61 6.01 6.96
CA GLU A 81 10.98 5.60 7.30
C GLU A 81 11.08 5.12 8.76
N SER A 82 10.48 5.85 9.70
CA SER A 82 10.46 5.49 11.11
C SER A 82 9.83 4.11 11.39
N ARG A 83 8.88 3.71 10.54
CA ARG A 83 8.13 2.44 10.62
C ARG A 83 8.75 1.30 9.78
N SER A 84 9.81 1.55 9.02
CA SER A 84 10.37 0.63 8.01
C SER A 84 11.05 -0.61 8.59
N SER A 85 11.22 -0.70 9.90
CA SER A 85 11.87 -1.84 10.55
C SER A 85 11.05 -3.12 10.39
N VAL A 86 11.62 -4.13 9.72
CA VAL A 86 11.01 -5.45 9.52
C VAL A 86 11.47 -6.40 10.62
N PRO A 87 10.55 -7.06 11.33
CA PRO A 87 10.90 -8.02 12.37
C PRO A 87 11.74 -9.20 11.84
N LYS A 88 12.74 -9.61 12.60
CA LYS A 88 13.68 -10.68 12.22
C LYS A 88 12.98 -11.97 11.79
N TYR A 89 11.90 -12.36 12.49
CA TYR A 89 11.17 -13.61 12.18
C TYR A 89 10.60 -13.65 10.76
N VAL A 90 10.33 -12.49 10.12
CA VAL A 90 9.87 -12.42 8.74
C VAL A 90 10.99 -12.88 7.81
N PHE A 91 12.21 -12.37 7.98
CA PHE A 91 13.38 -12.80 7.22
C PHE A 91 13.75 -14.26 7.49
N ASP A 92 13.67 -14.70 8.74
CA ASP A 92 13.91 -16.09 9.12
C ASP A 92 12.90 -17.04 8.42
N SER A 93 11.65 -16.60 8.26
CA SER A 93 10.62 -17.36 7.53
C SER A 93 10.94 -17.44 6.04
N ILE A 94 11.34 -16.33 5.40
CA ILE A 94 11.74 -16.31 3.98
C ILE A 94 12.95 -17.24 3.77
N ASN A 95 13.92 -17.23 4.68
CA ASN A 95 15.14 -18.02 4.54
C ASN A 95 14.91 -19.54 4.61
N LYS A 96 13.81 -19.97 5.22
CA LYS A 96 13.41 -21.39 5.27
C LYS A 96 12.71 -21.87 4.00
N LEU A 97 12.30 -20.96 3.12
CA LEU A 97 11.63 -21.31 1.88
C LEU A 97 12.64 -21.82 0.83
N PRO A 98 12.24 -22.73 -0.07
CA PRO A 98 13.06 -23.13 -1.21
C PRO A 98 13.52 -21.91 -2.03
N LYS A 99 14.79 -21.92 -2.49
CA LYS A 99 15.36 -20.78 -3.27
C LYS A 99 14.71 -20.61 -4.63
N ASP A 100 14.21 -21.69 -5.21
CA ASP A 100 13.50 -21.72 -6.50
C ASP A 100 12.00 -21.38 -6.40
N MET A 101 11.50 -21.14 -5.18
CA MET A 101 10.12 -20.67 -4.99
C MET A 101 9.94 -19.30 -5.66
N HIS A 102 8.80 -19.14 -6.37
CA HIS A 102 8.48 -17.90 -7.05
C HIS A 102 8.55 -16.67 -6.12
N PRO A 103 9.22 -15.56 -6.49
CA PRO A 103 9.43 -14.40 -5.62
C PRO A 103 8.14 -13.83 -5.03
N MET A 104 7.05 -13.79 -5.82
CA MET A 104 5.75 -13.30 -5.33
C MET A 104 5.12 -14.21 -4.28
N THR A 105 5.38 -15.53 -4.34
CA THR A 105 4.94 -16.46 -3.29
C THR A 105 5.70 -16.19 -1.98
N GLN A 106 7.02 -16.00 -2.06
CA GLN A 106 7.84 -15.62 -0.91
C GLN A 106 7.36 -14.29 -0.32
N PHE A 107 7.06 -13.30 -1.17
CA PHE A 107 6.55 -12.00 -0.76
C PHE A 107 5.19 -12.09 -0.04
N SER A 108 4.27 -12.88 -0.58
CA SER A 108 2.96 -13.13 0.05
C SER A 108 3.09 -13.77 1.43
N ILE A 109 3.98 -14.75 1.59
CA ILE A 109 4.25 -15.40 2.88
C ILE A 109 4.82 -14.39 3.88
N ALA A 110 5.74 -13.53 3.44
CA ALA A 110 6.32 -12.48 4.28
C ALA A 110 5.26 -11.50 4.76
N ILE A 111 4.36 -11.05 3.88
CA ILE A 111 3.25 -10.16 4.23
C ILE A 111 2.32 -10.83 5.26
N LEU A 112 1.94 -12.08 5.03
CA LEU A 112 1.09 -12.82 5.97
C LEU A 112 1.75 -12.98 7.33
N SER A 113 3.08 -13.12 7.38
CA SER A 113 3.83 -13.20 8.63
C SER A 113 3.78 -11.91 9.45
N LEU A 114 3.67 -10.75 8.81
CA LEU A 114 3.53 -9.45 9.49
C LEU A 114 2.25 -9.33 10.30
N ARG A 115 1.19 -10.09 9.95
CA ARG A 115 -0.10 -10.06 10.66
C ARG A 115 0.02 -10.31 12.17
N HIS A 116 1.05 -11.00 12.60
CA HIS A 116 1.27 -11.27 14.04
C HIS A 116 1.28 -10.00 14.91
N LYS A 117 1.68 -8.85 14.35
CA LYS A 117 1.72 -7.56 15.05
C LYS A 117 0.68 -6.56 14.50
N SER A 118 -0.39 -7.03 13.87
CA SER A 118 -1.44 -6.16 13.36
C SER A 118 -2.19 -5.46 14.48
N HIS A 119 -2.29 -4.14 14.39
CA HIS A 119 -3.09 -3.28 15.27
C HIS A 119 -4.57 -3.65 15.18
N PHE A 120 -5.06 -3.81 13.94
CA PHE A 120 -6.46 -4.19 13.71
C PHE A 120 -6.81 -5.56 14.28
N SER A 121 -5.93 -6.57 14.10
CA SER A 121 -6.19 -7.91 14.67
C SER A 121 -6.30 -7.87 16.19
N SER A 122 -5.46 -7.09 16.85
CA SER A 122 -5.50 -6.91 18.30
C SER A 122 -6.76 -6.17 18.75
N ALA A 123 -7.08 -5.04 18.09
CA ALA A 123 -8.26 -4.24 18.39
C ALA A 123 -9.55 -5.04 18.16
N TYR A 124 -9.64 -5.78 17.07
CA TYR A 124 -10.78 -6.64 16.75
C TYR A 124 -11.01 -7.72 17.81
N SER A 125 -9.95 -8.38 18.26
CA SER A 125 -10.03 -9.39 19.32
C SER A 125 -10.47 -8.82 20.67
N ASN A 126 -10.21 -7.53 20.90
CA ASN A 126 -10.64 -6.79 22.08
C ASN A 126 -12.05 -6.18 21.96
N GLY A 127 -12.77 -6.46 20.86
CA GLY A 127 -14.15 -6.03 20.66
C GLY A 127 -14.33 -4.56 20.29
N ILE A 128 -13.38 -3.97 19.55
CA ILE A 128 -13.48 -2.59 19.06
C ILE A 128 -14.76 -2.37 18.25
N ASN A 129 -15.35 -1.18 18.36
CA ASN A 129 -16.55 -0.82 17.60
C ASN A 129 -16.21 -0.64 16.10
N LYS A 130 -17.14 -0.99 15.22
CA LYS A 130 -16.98 -0.82 13.75
C LYS A 130 -16.68 0.60 13.33
N SER A 131 -17.19 1.61 14.04
CA SER A 131 -16.90 3.03 13.77
C SER A 131 -15.44 3.40 13.98
N GLU A 132 -14.67 2.58 14.72
CA GLU A 132 -13.25 2.82 15.06
C GLU A 132 -12.28 1.93 14.26
N TYR A 133 -12.80 1.06 13.38
CA TYR A 133 -11.96 0.16 12.54
C TYR A 133 -10.96 0.92 11.67
N TRP A 134 -11.33 2.11 11.22
CA TRP A 134 -10.50 2.91 10.33
C TRP A 134 -9.14 3.24 10.94
N ASP A 135 -9.09 3.55 12.23
CA ASP A 135 -7.88 3.99 12.93
C ASP A 135 -6.82 2.88 12.95
N SER A 136 -7.18 1.72 13.50
CA SER A 136 -6.27 0.56 13.54
C SER A 136 -5.92 0.01 12.15
N THR A 137 -6.83 0.14 11.18
CA THR A 137 -6.56 -0.23 9.77
C THR A 137 -5.58 0.75 9.13
N TYR A 138 -5.69 2.03 9.44
CA TYR A 138 -4.77 3.07 8.97
C TYR A 138 -3.36 2.84 9.50
N GLU A 139 -3.21 2.54 10.78
CA GLU A 139 -1.92 2.19 11.39
C GLU A 139 -1.29 0.96 10.72
N ASP A 140 -2.07 -0.11 10.51
CA ASP A 140 -1.59 -1.30 9.80
C ASP A 140 -1.20 -1.00 8.35
N ALA A 141 -1.91 -0.10 7.67
CA ALA A 141 -1.59 0.30 6.29
C ALA A 141 -0.25 1.04 6.21
N LEU A 142 -0.01 2.01 7.09
CA LEU A 142 1.28 2.71 7.17
C LEU A 142 2.43 1.75 7.48
N ASP A 143 2.24 0.89 8.46
CA ASP A 143 3.19 -0.14 8.84
C ASP A 143 3.51 -1.12 7.71
N LEU A 144 2.51 -1.52 6.95
CA LEU A 144 2.70 -2.41 5.82
C LEU A 144 3.45 -1.71 4.68
N ILE A 145 2.97 -0.55 4.23
CA ILE A 145 3.57 0.22 3.13
C ILE A 145 5.05 0.51 3.41
N SER A 146 5.39 0.86 4.64
CA SER A 146 6.77 1.17 5.03
C SER A 146 7.72 -0.03 4.98
N LYS A 147 7.22 -1.25 5.22
CA LYS A 147 8.02 -2.49 5.29
C LYS A 147 8.16 -3.21 3.95
N LEU A 148 7.20 -3.01 3.02
CA LEU A 148 7.16 -3.73 1.74
C LEU A 148 8.42 -3.54 0.88
N PRO A 149 8.99 -2.34 0.69
CA PRO A 149 10.18 -2.16 -0.14
C PRO A 149 11.37 -2.97 0.37
N ARG A 150 11.57 -3.01 1.69
CA ARG A 150 12.66 -3.75 2.32
C ARG A 150 12.51 -5.26 2.15
N ILE A 151 11.30 -5.78 2.30
CA ILE A 151 10.99 -7.20 2.07
C ILE A 151 11.22 -7.56 0.61
N ALA A 152 10.73 -6.74 -0.33
CA ALA A 152 10.90 -6.96 -1.77
C ALA A 152 12.39 -6.97 -2.17
N ALA A 153 13.17 -5.99 -1.69
CA ALA A 153 14.61 -5.92 -1.93
C ALA A 153 15.35 -7.15 -1.36
N TYR A 154 14.96 -7.60 -0.17
CA TYR A 154 15.54 -8.79 0.46
C TYR A 154 15.30 -10.05 -0.40
N ILE A 155 14.07 -10.30 -0.85
CA ILE A 155 13.71 -11.44 -1.71
C ILE A 155 14.45 -11.36 -3.05
N TYR A 156 14.50 -10.18 -3.66
CA TYR A 156 15.21 -9.97 -4.92
C TYR A 156 16.69 -10.33 -4.80
N ARG A 157 17.38 -9.84 -3.76
CA ARG A 157 18.80 -10.14 -3.54
C ARG A 157 19.04 -11.61 -3.21
N ARG A 158 18.16 -12.21 -2.43
CA ARG A 158 18.23 -13.65 -2.13
C ARG A 158 18.16 -14.51 -3.39
N ASN A 159 17.28 -14.18 -4.32
CA ASN A 159 17.02 -15.01 -5.50
C ASN A 159 18.01 -14.74 -6.65
N TYR A 160 18.48 -13.50 -6.81
CA TYR A 160 19.22 -13.09 -7.99
C TYR A 160 20.67 -12.62 -7.71
N HIS A 161 21.04 -12.45 -6.46
CA HIS A 161 22.37 -11.95 -6.05
C HIS A 161 23.09 -12.84 -5.03
N ASN A 162 22.84 -14.15 -5.03
CA ASN A 162 23.54 -15.14 -4.20
C ASN A 162 23.58 -14.80 -2.71
N ASP A 163 22.47 -14.35 -2.15
CA ASP A 163 22.35 -13.91 -0.74
C ASP A 163 23.27 -12.74 -0.36
N ASN A 164 23.83 -12.00 -1.31
CA ASN A 164 24.55 -10.77 -1.03
C ASN A 164 23.57 -9.70 -0.56
N HIS A 165 23.15 -9.82 0.69
CA HIS A 165 22.30 -8.84 1.33
C HIS A 165 23.14 -7.58 1.61
N ILE A 166 22.64 -6.42 1.17
CA ILE A 166 23.11 -5.15 1.73
C ILE A 166 22.51 -5.12 3.13
N ASP A 167 23.38 -4.86 4.12
CA ASP A 167 22.88 -4.68 5.48
C ASP A 167 21.81 -3.59 5.45
N PRO A 168 20.61 -3.88 5.93
CA PRO A 168 19.51 -2.91 5.92
C PRO A 168 19.71 -1.73 6.87
N LEU A 169 20.85 -1.63 7.54
CA LEU A 169 21.18 -0.60 8.53
C LEU A 169 22.21 0.42 8.04
N VAL A 170 22.56 0.41 6.76
CA VAL A 170 23.43 1.45 6.17
C VAL A 170 22.62 2.39 5.33
#